data_ec1ef51e8433be55584c928795b745d5
#
_entry.id   ec1ef51e8433be55584c928795b745d5
#
_cell.length_a   1.000
_cell.length_b   1.000
_cell.length_c   1.000
_cell.angle_alpha   90.00
_cell.angle_beta   90.00
_cell.angle_gamma   90.00
#
_symmetry.space_group_name_H-M   'P 1'
#
loop_
_entity.id
_entity.type
_entity.pdbx_description
1 polymer ?
#
loop_
_entity_poly.entity_id
_entity_poly.type
_entity_poly.pdbx_seq_one_letter_code
_entity_poly.pdbx_strand_id
1 'polypeptide(L)'
;MKTKYFVTPVFVLAACCSAWAQSRSYNALKDNFKGQPDVHSFSVSGWFGRMILNMAGEEEVRNAIQELKHVRLITIPQQEFANRNLTMKGFKSLMKQDGFEDLAQIIDKGEVVTIFVQEGKSRAYNRYMMLIEEPSEIVAIELTGYLDPAKLIPSENAEVIIYQ
;
A
#
# COMPACT_ATOMS: atom_id res chain seq x y z
N MET A 1 11.73 -35.54 -53.49
CA MET A 1 11.49 -35.50 -52.02
C MET A 1 11.72 -34.08 -51.56
N LYS A 2 10.64 -33.37 -51.18
CA LYS A 2 10.70 -31.96 -50.75
C LYS A 2 10.55 -31.92 -49.24
N THR A 3 11.65 -31.71 -48.54
CA THR A 3 11.65 -31.59 -47.07
C THR A 3 11.14 -30.18 -46.72
N LYS A 4 9.93 -30.11 -46.21
CA LYS A 4 9.34 -28.87 -45.65
C LYS A 4 9.92 -28.67 -44.27
N TYR A 5 10.81 -27.71 -44.12
CA TYR A 5 11.22 -27.23 -42.81
C TYR A 5 10.07 -26.45 -42.22
N PHE A 6 9.43 -27.02 -41.23
CA PHE A 6 8.42 -26.39 -40.41
C PHE A 6 9.17 -25.57 -39.38
N VAL A 7 9.46 -24.32 -39.73
CA VAL A 7 9.97 -23.34 -38.77
C VAL A 7 8.77 -22.92 -37.93
N THR A 8 8.59 -23.62 -36.84
CA THR A 8 7.68 -23.19 -35.79
C THR A 8 8.32 -21.96 -35.13
N PRO A 9 7.76 -20.77 -35.25
CA PRO A 9 8.23 -19.66 -34.44
C PRO A 9 7.82 -20.00 -33.01
N VAL A 10 8.79 -20.41 -32.22
CA VAL A 10 8.70 -20.36 -30.78
C VAL A 10 8.60 -18.88 -30.43
N PHE A 11 7.39 -18.35 -30.55
CA PHE A 11 6.96 -17.18 -29.86
C PHE A 11 6.88 -17.58 -28.39
N VAL A 12 8.05 -17.79 -27.79
CA VAL A 12 8.17 -17.70 -26.34
C VAL A 12 7.71 -16.31 -26.04
N LEU A 13 6.44 -16.24 -25.69
CA LEU A 13 5.84 -15.18 -24.93
C LEU A 13 6.71 -14.98 -23.69
N ALA A 14 7.72 -14.17 -23.82
CA ALA A 14 8.16 -13.34 -22.73
C ALA A 14 7.04 -12.33 -22.47
N ALA A 15 5.88 -12.84 -22.11
CA ALA A 15 4.97 -12.15 -21.22
C ALA A 15 5.73 -12.01 -19.91
N CYS A 16 6.80 -11.23 -19.94
CA CYS A 16 7.23 -10.47 -18.80
C CYS A 16 6.02 -9.63 -18.44
N CYS A 17 5.11 -10.30 -17.73
CA CYS A 17 4.21 -9.65 -16.85
C CYS A 17 5.06 -8.70 -16.02
N SER A 18 5.16 -7.48 -16.46
CA SER A 18 5.24 -6.36 -15.57
C SER A 18 3.92 -6.39 -14.79
N ALA A 19 3.72 -7.49 -14.06
CA ALA A 19 2.96 -7.45 -12.86
C ALA A 19 3.63 -6.32 -12.09
N TRP A 20 3.03 -5.17 -12.17
CA TRP A 20 3.24 -4.08 -11.23
C TRP A 20 2.95 -4.76 -9.92
N ALA A 21 4.03 -5.23 -9.29
CA ALA A 21 3.92 -6.22 -8.25
C ALA A 21 3.23 -5.54 -7.08
N GLN A 22 1.92 -5.67 -7.08
CA GLN A 22 1.07 -5.27 -5.97
C GLN A 22 1.57 -6.05 -4.77
N SER A 23 1.66 -5.42 -3.60
CA SER A 23 2.13 -6.14 -2.42
C SER A 23 1.23 -7.34 -2.17
N ARG A 24 1.86 -8.47 -1.86
CA ARG A 24 1.12 -9.70 -1.51
C ARG A 24 0.32 -9.49 -0.24
N SER A 25 0.88 -8.74 0.71
CA SER A 25 0.24 -8.41 1.98
C SER A 25 -1.06 -7.63 1.78
N TYR A 26 -1.07 -6.57 0.97
CA TYR A 26 -2.30 -5.83 0.68
C TYR A 26 -3.33 -6.69 -0.06
N ASN A 27 -2.89 -7.46 -1.04
CA ASN A 27 -3.80 -8.35 -1.78
C ASN A 27 -4.36 -9.44 -0.88
N ALA A 28 -3.56 -10.06 -0.03
CA ALA A 28 -4.03 -11.03 0.96
C ALA A 28 -5.08 -10.42 1.89
N LEU A 29 -4.85 -9.17 2.34
CA LEU A 29 -5.83 -8.45 3.14
C LEU A 29 -7.14 -8.27 2.35
N LYS A 30 -7.06 -7.70 1.16
CA LYS A 30 -8.22 -7.46 0.29
C LYS A 30 -8.99 -8.75 -0.02
N ASP A 31 -8.30 -9.83 -0.35
CA ASP A 31 -8.92 -11.10 -0.73
C ASP A 31 -9.62 -11.77 0.45
N ASN A 32 -9.05 -11.65 1.66
CA ASN A 32 -9.67 -12.15 2.89
C ASN A 32 -11.01 -11.46 3.20
N PHE A 33 -11.18 -10.20 2.81
CA PHE A 33 -12.38 -9.41 3.12
C PHE A 33 -13.27 -9.13 1.91
N LYS A 34 -12.98 -9.75 0.77
CA LYS A 34 -13.77 -9.58 -0.45
C LYS A 34 -15.23 -9.97 -0.23
N GLY A 35 -16.13 -9.04 -0.56
CA GLY A 35 -17.58 -9.28 -0.51
C GLY A 35 -18.21 -9.09 0.89
N GLN A 36 -17.47 -8.64 1.88
CA GLN A 36 -18.05 -8.24 3.17
C GLN A 36 -18.74 -6.89 3.03
N PRO A 37 -19.97 -6.72 3.56
CA PRO A 37 -20.78 -5.50 3.37
C PRO A 37 -20.16 -4.26 4.02
N ASP A 38 -19.45 -4.43 5.13
CA ASP A 38 -18.90 -3.31 5.91
C ASP A 38 -17.41 -3.05 5.60
N VAL A 39 -16.85 -3.73 4.57
CA VAL A 39 -15.47 -3.53 4.14
C VAL A 39 -15.43 -2.74 2.85
N HIS A 40 -14.79 -1.60 2.91
CA HIS A 40 -14.66 -0.69 1.77
C HIS A 40 -13.24 -0.71 1.22
N SER A 41 -13.11 -0.91 -0.07
CA SER A 41 -11.80 -0.83 -0.74
C SER A 41 -11.85 0.12 -1.91
N PHE A 42 -10.80 0.93 -2.03
CA PHE A 42 -10.66 1.95 -3.06
C PHE A 42 -9.27 1.88 -3.69
N SER A 43 -9.19 2.14 -4.97
CA SER A 43 -7.90 2.15 -5.69
C SER A 43 -7.92 3.21 -6.77
N VAL A 44 -6.91 4.08 -6.77
CA VAL A 44 -6.75 5.14 -7.76
C VAL A 44 -5.36 5.14 -8.37
N SER A 45 -5.30 5.42 -9.66
CA SER A 45 -4.04 5.72 -10.33
C SER A 45 -3.66 7.20 -10.17
N GLY A 46 -2.36 7.48 -10.19
CA GLY A 46 -1.79 8.76 -9.75
C GLY A 46 -2.33 10.03 -10.40
N TRP A 47 -2.79 10.01 -11.68
CA TRP A 47 -3.36 11.20 -12.30
C TRP A 47 -4.71 11.60 -11.66
N PHE A 48 -5.54 10.60 -11.33
CA PHE A 48 -6.85 10.80 -10.71
C PHE A 48 -6.69 11.15 -9.21
N GLY A 49 -5.74 10.49 -8.53
CA GLY A 49 -5.36 10.83 -7.16
C GLY A 49 -4.94 12.30 -7.04
N ARG A 50 -4.08 12.78 -7.95
CA ARG A 50 -3.69 14.19 -8.02
C ARG A 50 -4.86 15.15 -8.24
N MET A 51 -5.85 14.75 -9.03
CA MET A 51 -7.05 15.56 -9.25
C MET A 51 -7.86 15.73 -7.95
N ILE A 52 -8.08 14.65 -7.20
CA ILE A 52 -8.80 14.68 -5.92
C ILE A 52 -8.04 15.53 -4.90
N LEU A 53 -6.74 15.38 -4.83
CA LEU A 53 -5.88 16.07 -3.86
C LEU A 53 -5.73 17.57 -4.18
N ASN A 54 -5.76 17.94 -5.44
CA ASN A 54 -5.85 19.35 -5.83
C ASN A 54 -7.15 20.02 -5.35
N MET A 55 -8.20 19.22 -5.10
CA MET A 55 -9.45 19.71 -4.52
C MET A 55 -9.42 19.78 -2.99
N ALA A 56 -8.53 19.04 -2.34
CA ALA A 56 -8.44 18.97 -0.87
C ALA A 56 -7.71 20.18 -0.22
N GLY A 57 -7.10 21.07 -1.00
CA GLY A 57 -6.76 22.43 -0.57
C GLY A 57 -5.46 22.63 0.20
N GLU A 58 -4.86 21.62 0.79
CA GLU A 58 -3.61 21.78 1.55
C GLU A 58 -2.37 21.63 0.65
N GLU A 59 -1.61 22.72 0.52
CA GLU A 59 -0.45 22.79 -0.37
C GLU A 59 0.68 21.83 0.06
N GLU A 60 0.85 21.61 1.36
CA GLU A 60 1.86 20.69 1.90
C GLU A 60 1.54 19.24 1.57
N VAL A 61 0.30 18.81 1.74
CA VAL A 61 -0.16 17.48 1.37
C VAL A 61 -0.03 17.26 -0.13
N ARG A 62 -0.44 18.25 -0.92
CA ARG A 62 -0.30 18.22 -2.37
C ARG A 62 1.14 17.99 -2.82
N ASN A 63 2.09 18.69 -2.20
CA ASN A 63 3.52 18.58 -2.52
C ASN A 63 4.12 17.24 -2.07
N ALA A 64 3.64 16.66 -0.96
CA ALA A 64 4.09 15.37 -0.46
C ALA A 64 3.72 14.19 -1.38
N ILE A 65 2.62 14.33 -2.12
CA ILE A 65 2.02 13.25 -2.91
C ILE A 65 2.10 13.44 -4.42
N GLN A 66 2.74 14.51 -4.88
CA GLN A 66 2.91 14.78 -6.32
C GLN A 66 3.56 13.63 -7.11
N GLU A 67 4.40 12.85 -6.45
CA GLU A 67 5.13 11.74 -7.06
C GLU A 67 4.46 10.38 -6.85
N LEU A 68 3.27 10.33 -6.24
CA LEU A 68 2.53 9.10 -6.08
C LEU A 68 1.91 8.64 -7.41
N LYS A 69 2.08 7.37 -7.71
CA LYS A 69 1.57 6.71 -8.92
C LYS A 69 0.27 5.97 -8.67
N HIS A 70 0.18 5.31 -7.52
CA HIS A 70 -0.98 4.53 -7.12
C HIS A 70 -1.26 4.71 -5.64
N VAL A 71 -2.53 4.76 -5.31
CA VAL A 71 -3.04 4.74 -3.95
C VAL A 71 -4.08 3.64 -3.87
N ARG A 72 -3.97 2.76 -2.90
CA ARG A 72 -4.98 1.76 -2.57
C ARG A 72 -5.33 1.88 -1.09
N LEU A 73 -6.60 1.82 -0.78
CA LEU A 73 -7.12 1.92 0.58
C LEU A 73 -8.10 0.78 0.81
N ILE A 74 -8.06 0.21 1.99
CA ILE A 74 -9.08 -0.69 2.51
C ILE A 74 -9.36 -0.36 3.96
N THR A 75 -10.65 -0.24 4.27
CA THR A 75 -11.17 -0.04 5.64
C THR A 75 -11.89 -1.30 6.07
N ILE A 76 -11.55 -1.83 7.24
CA ILE A 76 -12.05 -3.08 7.77
C ILE A 76 -12.51 -2.85 9.21
N PRO A 77 -13.78 -3.09 9.55
CA PRO A 77 -14.23 -3.06 10.94
C PRO A 77 -13.39 -4.01 11.81
N GLN A 78 -13.00 -3.56 13.00
CA GLN A 78 -12.14 -4.34 13.89
C GLN A 78 -12.75 -5.70 14.25
N GLN A 79 -14.07 -5.74 14.39
CA GLN A 79 -14.81 -6.97 14.65
C GLN A 79 -14.68 -7.98 13.49
N GLU A 80 -14.74 -7.53 12.23
CA GLU A 80 -14.57 -8.40 11.08
C GLU A 80 -13.14 -8.96 10.98
N PHE A 81 -12.16 -8.16 11.37
CA PHE A 81 -10.77 -8.61 11.45
C PHE A 81 -10.60 -9.72 12.48
N ALA A 82 -11.21 -9.56 13.66
CA ALA A 82 -11.21 -10.55 14.74
C ALA A 82 -11.99 -11.82 14.37
N ASN A 83 -13.15 -11.71 13.70
CA ASN A 83 -13.99 -12.81 13.28
C ASN A 83 -13.24 -13.78 12.33
N ARG A 84 -12.23 -13.30 11.63
CA ARG A 84 -11.38 -14.11 10.75
C ARG A 84 -10.12 -14.65 11.41
N ASN A 85 -10.02 -14.53 12.72
CA ASN A 85 -8.81 -14.91 13.49
C ASN A 85 -7.54 -14.19 12.99
N LEU A 86 -7.69 -13.03 12.39
CA LEU A 86 -6.57 -12.20 11.99
C LEU A 86 -6.12 -11.35 13.18
N THR A 87 -4.82 -11.16 13.28
CA THR A 87 -4.25 -10.27 14.28
C THR A 87 -3.37 -9.23 13.59
N MET A 88 -3.33 -8.03 14.10
CA MET A 88 -2.45 -6.99 13.57
C MET A 88 -0.98 -7.43 13.59
N LYS A 89 -0.56 -8.12 14.65
CA LYS A 89 0.78 -8.73 14.72
C LYS A 89 1.04 -9.71 13.58
N GLY A 90 0.07 -10.57 13.25
CA GLY A 90 0.16 -11.52 12.14
C GLY A 90 0.26 -10.80 10.79
N PHE A 91 -0.54 -9.75 10.60
CA PHE A 91 -0.51 -8.96 9.37
C PHE A 91 0.83 -8.19 9.22
N LYS A 92 1.32 -7.56 10.29
CA LYS A 92 2.65 -6.93 10.29
C LYS A 92 3.78 -7.93 9.98
N SER A 93 3.67 -9.17 10.47
CA SER A 93 4.61 -10.24 10.11
C SER A 93 4.55 -10.62 8.64
N LEU A 94 3.35 -10.68 8.05
CA LEU A 94 3.17 -10.93 6.63
C LEU A 94 3.79 -9.81 5.78
N MET A 95 3.64 -8.56 6.20
CA MET A 95 4.27 -7.42 5.54
C MET A 95 5.80 -7.52 5.55
N LYS A 96 6.39 -7.91 6.68
CA LYS A 96 7.85 -8.14 6.78
C LYS A 96 8.31 -9.26 5.84
N GLN A 97 7.53 -10.34 5.71
CA GLN A 97 7.81 -11.43 4.75
C GLN A 97 7.66 -10.96 3.29
N ASP A 98 6.80 -9.97 3.04
CA ASP A 98 6.63 -9.32 1.73
C ASP A 98 7.73 -8.28 1.44
N GLY A 99 8.66 -8.08 2.38
CA GLY A 99 9.82 -7.20 2.24
C GLY A 99 9.57 -5.75 2.67
N PHE A 100 8.53 -5.50 3.45
CA PHE A 100 8.33 -4.20 4.09
C PHE A 100 9.15 -4.09 5.38
N GLU A 101 9.72 -2.93 5.60
CA GLU A 101 10.47 -2.56 6.82
C GLU A 101 9.72 -1.46 7.57
N ASP A 102 9.86 -1.45 8.89
CA ASP A 102 9.27 -0.40 9.72
C ASP A 102 9.97 0.93 9.42
N LEU A 103 9.20 1.97 9.09
CA LEU A 103 9.70 3.31 8.83
C LEU A 103 9.43 4.26 10.00
N ALA A 104 8.19 4.33 10.44
CA ALA A 104 7.78 5.19 11.55
C ALA A 104 6.52 4.66 12.24
N GLN A 105 6.35 5.04 13.50
CA GLN A 105 5.11 4.86 14.22
C GLN A 105 4.71 6.19 14.87
N ILE A 106 3.44 6.54 14.74
CA ILE A 106 2.83 7.75 15.30
C ILE A 106 1.74 7.30 16.24
N ILE A 107 1.73 7.83 17.46
CA ILE A 107 0.70 7.54 18.47
C ILE A 107 0.06 8.88 18.84
N ASP A 108 -1.23 9.00 18.59
CA ASP A 108 -2.02 10.16 18.97
C ASP A 108 -3.37 9.72 19.53
N LYS A 109 -3.70 10.17 20.75
CA LYS A 109 -5.00 9.99 21.42
C LYS A 109 -5.61 8.58 21.36
N GLY A 110 -4.76 7.54 21.31
CA GLY A 110 -5.19 6.13 21.26
C GLY A 110 -5.28 5.56 19.84
N GLU A 111 -5.06 6.36 18.83
CA GLU A 111 -4.83 5.91 17.46
C GLU A 111 -3.35 5.57 17.26
N VAL A 112 -3.09 4.49 16.52
CA VAL A 112 -1.72 4.06 16.19
C VAL A 112 -1.60 4.00 14.68
N VAL A 113 -0.75 4.87 14.13
CA VAL A 113 -0.38 4.85 12.72
C VAL A 113 1.00 4.23 12.58
N THR A 114 1.11 3.10 11.93
CA THR A 114 2.40 2.47 11.62
C THR A 114 2.66 2.59 10.14
N ILE A 115 3.82 3.11 9.78
CA ILE A 115 4.26 3.32 8.40
C ILE A 115 5.38 2.34 8.10
N PHE A 116 5.22 1.61 7.02
CA PHE A 116 6.20 0.68 6.49
C PHE A 116 6.66 1.13 5.11
N VAL A 117 7.89 0.81 4.76
CA VAL A 117 8.44 1.04 3.42
C VAL A 117 8.96 -0.25 2.83
N GLN A 118 8.77 -0.42 1.54
CA GLN A 118 9.45 -1.40 0.73
C GLN A 118 10.16 -0.67 -0.40
N GLU A 119 11.47 -0.73 -0.41
CA GLU A 119 12.27 -0.07 -1.43
C GLU A 119 12.10 -0.75 -2.79
N GLY A 120 11.85 0.06 -3.79
CA GLY A 120 11.80 -0.35 -5.19
C GLY A 120 13.14 -0.18 -5.89
N LYS A 121 13.21 -0.53 -7.17
CA LYS A 121 14.42 -0.33 -8.00
C LYS A 121 14.84 1.15 -8.12
N SER A 122 13.95 2.07 -7.84
CA SER A 122 14.21 3.49 -7.68
C SER A 122 13.14 4.07 -6.76
N ARG A 123 13.39 5.27 -6.20
CA ARG A 123 12.45 5.98 -5.30
C ARG A 123 11.03 6.09 -5.88
N ALA A 124 10.90 6.27 -7.19
CA ALA A 124 9.60 6.34 -7.87
C ALA A 124 8.80 5.03 -7.87
N TYR A 125 9.37 3.93 -7.39
CA TYR A 125 8.76 2.62 -7.27
C TYR A 125 8.78 2.09 -5.84
N ASN A 126 9.11 2.95 -4.88
CA ASN A 126 8.94 2.61 -3.47
C ASN A 126 7.47 2.35 -3.19
N ARG A 127 7.21 1.45 -2.28
CA ARG A 127 5.88 1.18 -1.73
C ARG A 127 5.88 1.53 -0.26
N TYR A 128 4.82 2.16 0.15
CA TYR A 128 4.58 2.47 1.55
C TYR A 128 3.26 1.81 1.95
N MET A 129 3.23 1.25 3.15
CA MET A 129 2.01 0.77 3.75
C MET A 129 1.79 1.53 5.05
N MET A 130 0.69 2.25 5.13
CA MET A 130 0.25 2.89 6.36
C MET A 130 -0.88 2.05 6.96
N LEU A 131 -0.71 1.66 8.21
CA LEU A 131 -1.73 0.98 8.99
C LEU A 131 -2.21 1.92 10.07
N ILE A 132 -3.48 2.23 10.06
CA ILE A 132 -4.15 3.05 11.07
C ILE A 132 -5.02 2.10 11.89
N GLU A 133 -4.73 2.00 13.17
CA GLU A 133 -5.44 1.16 14.12
C GLU A 133 -6.30 2.05 14.99
N GLU A 134 -7.60 2.07 14.73
CA GLU A 134 -8.59 2.77 15.51
C GLU A 134 -9.44 1.77 16.33
N PRO A 135 -10.12 2.19 17.41
CA PRO A 135 -10.95 1.29 18.20
C PRO A 135 -12.07 0.61 17.42
N SER A 136 -12.59 1.23 16.37
CA SER A 136 -13.70 0.75 15.55
C SER A 136 -13.26 0.02 14.29
N GLU A 137 -12.15 0.44 13.70
CA GLU A 137 -11.73 -0.02 12.37
C GLU A 137 -10.21 -0.04 12.20
N ILE A 138 -9.79 -0.73 11.17
CA ILE A 138 -8.42 -0.79 10.70
C ILE A 138 -8.42 -0.24 9.28
N VAL A 139 -7.59 0.77 9.03
CA VAL A 139 -7.39 1.31 7.70
C VAL A 139 -6.00 0.94 7.21
N ALA A 140 -5.93 0.29 6.06
CA ALA A 140 -4.66 0.01 5.39
C ALA A 140 -4.59 0.80 4.08
N ILE A 141 -3.54 1.61 3.95
CA ILE A 141 -3.30 2.45 2.78
C ILE A 141 -1.97 2.02 2.17
N GLU A 142 -2.01 1.53 0.95
CA GLU A 142 -0.79 1.29 0.17
C GLU A 142 -0.58 2.41 -0.84
N LEU A 143 0.61 2.97 -0.81
CA LEU A 143 1.06 4.02 -1.72
C LEU A 143 2.22 3.49 -2.56
N THR A 144 2.25 3.83 -3.84
CA THR A 144 3.39 3.56 -4.72
C THR A 144 3.90 4.86 -5.32
N GLY A 145 5.18 5.14 -5.18
CA GLY A 145 5.82 6.36 -5.66
C GLY A 145 6.88 6.84 -4.69
N TYR A 146 7.23 8.11 -4.78
CA TYR A 146 8.08 8.76 -3.80
C TYR A 146 7.20 9.51 -2.78
N LEU A 147 7.49 9.29 -1.53
CA LEU A 147 6.90 9.96 -0.39
C LEU A 147 8.04 10.49 0.48
N ASP A 148 7.98 11.74 0.84
CA ASP A 148 8.94 12.34 1.78
C ASP A 148 8.48 12.06 3.22
N PRO A 149 9.17 11.20 3.98
CA PRO A 149 8.75 10.86 5.33
C PRO A 149 8.68 12.06 6.27
N ALA A 150 9.53 13.07 6.05
CA ALA A 150 9.56 14.29 6.88
C ALA A 150 8.27 15.12 6.77
N LYS A 151 7.54 14.97 5.67
CA LYS A 151 6.26 15.65 5.42
C LYS A 151 5.05 14.90 5.95
N LEU A 152 5.25 13.68 6.45
CA LEU A 152 4.19 12.86 7.03
C LEU A 152 4.06 13.04 8.54
N ILE A 153 5.04 13.68 9.16
CA ILE A 153 5.08 13.86 10.61
C ILE A 153 4.25 15.09 10.95
N PRO A 154 3.17 14.93 11.73
CA PRO A 154 2.42 16.08 12.23
C PRO A 154 3.31 16.98 13.07
N SER A 155 3.24 18.28 12.86
CA SER A 155 4.14 19.26 13.48
C SER A 155 3.90 19.51 14.97
N GLU A 156 2.78 19.05 15.56
CA GLU A 156 2.44 19.34 16.95
C GLU A 156 1.83 18.13 17.68
N ASN A 157 2.45 17.74 18.82
CA ASN A 157 1.91 16.87 19.88
C ASN A 157 1.74 15.38 19.60
N ALA A 158 2.23 14.82 18.52
CA ALA A 158 2.24 13.36 18.32
C ALA A 158 3.59 12.75 18.78
N GLU A 159 3.55 11.61 19.45
CA GLU A 159 4.75 10.83 19.72
C GLU A 159 5.15 10.09 18.44
N VAL A 160 6.31 10.43 17.88
CA VAL A 160 6.82 9.84 16.65
C VAL A 160 8.06 9.00 16.92
N ILE A 161 8.00 7.72 16.60
CA ILE A 161 9.10 6.78 16.67
C ILE A 161 9.58 6.52 15.24
N ILE A 162 10.80 6.92 14.92
CA ILE A 162 11.41 6.64 13.60
C ILE A 162 12.37 5.47 13.75
N TYR A 163 12.24 4.48 12.90
CA TYR A 163 13.12 3.32 12.82
C TYR A 163 14.23 3.62 11.79
N GLN A 164 15.50 3.46 12.21
CA GLN A 164 16.68 3.64 11.35
C GLN A 164 17.27 2.28 10.95
#